data_cbc1108ddbd56dcff4056be0426536eb
#
_entry.id   cbc1108ddbd56dcff4056be0426536eb
#
_cell.length_a   1.000
_cell.length_b   1.000
_cell.length_c   1.000
_cell.angle_alpha   90.00
_cell.angle_beta   90.00
_cell.angle_gamma   90.00
#
_symmetry.space_group_name_H-M   'P 1'
#
loop_
_entity.id
_entity.type
_entity.pdbx_description
1 polymer ?
#
loop_
_entity_poly.entity_id
_entity_poly.type
_entity_poly.pdbx_seq_one_letter_code
_entity_poly.pdbx_strand_id
1 'polypeptide(L)'
;MSVKPTFFAVCEDVRLEIGGRVTIVGLFDTLTLPSFPGGANLCVTTRWSATGPGRADVALYMLTPDSSTPIRVINQTIELQDQEGLGFSSAGTVAKFGWQFHAPGVHYIQVRLDDEEMGLIPLMVRKQRAPSNSR
;
A
#
# COMPACT_ATOMS: atom_id res chain seq x y z
N MET A 1 -12.80 11.37 -17.38
CA MET A 1 -11.69 10.38 -17.25
C MET A 1 -12.10 9.34 -16.22
N SER A 2 -11.96 8.07 -16.55
CA SER A 2 -12.25 6.97 -15.64
C SER A 2 -10.93 6.33 -15.23
N VAL A 3 -10.59 6.40 -13.95
CA VAL A 3 -9.37 5.81 -13.42
C VAL A 3 -9.72 4.54 -12.67
N LYS A 4 -8.99 3.46 -12.98
CA LYS A 4 -9.22 2.15 -12.37
C LYS A 4 -7.95 1.63 -11.73
N PRO A 5 -8.07 0.95 -10.58
CA PRO A 5 -6.93 0.27 -9.99
C PRO A 5 -6.57 -0.97 -10.81
N THR A 6 -5.29 -1.20 -10.99
CA THR A 6 -4.80 -2.41 -11.64
C THR A 6 -4.05 -3.31 -10.69
N PHE A 7 -3.46 -2.74 -9.62
CA PHE A 7 -2.69 -3.55 -8.68
C PHE A 7 -2.39 -2.76 -7.41
N PHE A 8 -2.54 -3.42 -6.26
CA PHE A 8 -2.14 -2.92 -4.95
C PHE A 8 -1.34 -3.99 -4.23
N ALA A 9 -0.25 -3.59 -3.55
CA ALA A 9 0.52 -4.53 -2.75
C ALA A 9 1.25 -3.85 -1.61
N VAL A 10 1.44 -4.58 -0.51
CA VAL A 10 2.38 -4.24 0.54
C VAL A 10 3.59 -5.18 0.42
N CYS A 11 4.80 -4.61 0.52
CA CYS A 11 6.03 -5.34 0.27
C CYS A 11 7.20 -4.74 1.06
N GLU A 12 8.35 -5.37 0.97
CA GLU A 12 9.56 -4.85 1.62
C GLU A 12 10.17 -3.69 0.85
N ASP A 13 10.16 -3.75 -0.48
CA ASP A 13 10.75 -2.72 -1.32
C ASP A 13 10.18 -2.78 -2.73
N VAL A 14 10.31 -1.66 -3.43
CA VAL A 14 9.98 -1.54 -4.85
C VAL A 14 11.17 -0.89 -5.54
N ARG A 15 11.64 -1.53 -6.61
CA ARG A 15 12.75 -1.03 -7.43
C ARG A 15 12.22 -0.55 -8.78
N LEU A 16 12.67 0.63 -9.17
CA LEU A 16 12.38 1.17 -10.50
C LEU A 16 13.49 0.73 -11.43
N GLU A 17 13.10 0.03 -12.48
CA GLU A 17 14.03 -0.48 -13.49
C GLU A 17 14.07 0.43 -14.71
N ILE A 18 15.09 0.26 -15.54
CA ILE A 18 15.19 0.97 -16.80
C ILE A 18 13.99 0.63 -17.68
N GLY A 19 13.41 1.65 -18.32
CA GLY A 19 12.23 1.48 -19.17
C GLY A 19 10.90 1.54 -18.43
N GLY A 20 10.91 2.03 -17.19
CA GLY A 20 9.67 2.24 -16.42
C GLY A 20 9.10 0.98 -15.79
N ARG A 21 9.83 -0.11 -15.80
CA ARG A 21 9.43 -1.35 -15.15
C ARG A 21 9.62 -1.24 -13.65
N VAL A 22 8.80 -1.99 -12.91
CA VAL A 22 8.83 -1.99 -11.46
C VAL A 22 9.07 -3.42 -10.98
N THR A 23 10.04 -3.60 -10.09
CA THR A 23 10.29 -4.88 -9.44
C THR A 23 9.85 -4.80 -7.99
N ILE A 24 8.96 -5.70 -7.59
CA ILE A 24 8.49 -5.81 -6.22
C ILE A 24 9.33 -6.83 -5.49
N VAL A 25 9.88 -6.43 -4.35
CA VAL A 25 10.73 -7.30 -3.53
C VAL A 25 10.00 -7.59 -2.22
N GLY A 26 9.84 -8.88 -1.91
CA GLY A 26 9.31 -9.29 -0.62
C GLY A 26 7.86 -8.94 -0.42
N LEU A 27 6.97 -9.40 -1.29
CA LEU A 27 5.52 -9.28 -1.11
C LEU A 27 5.11 -10.04 0.15
N PHE A 28 4.35 -9.41 1.05
CA PHE A 28 3.90 -10.08 2.26
C PHE A 28 2.49 -9.62 2.66
N ASP A 29 1.83 -10.45 3.45
CA ASP A 29 0.52 -10.17 4.05
C ASP A 29 0.52 -10.37 5.57
N THR A 30 1.63 -10.86 6.11
CA THR A 30 1.78 -11.13 7.54
C THR A 30 3.06 -10.51 8.05
N LEU A 31 2.94 -9.79 9.16
CA LEU A 31 4.05 -9.14 9.85
C LEU A 31 4.13 -9.68 11.27
N THR A 32 5.32 -10.08 11.70
CA THR A 32 5.55 -10.60 13.04
C THR A 32 6.42 -9.61 13.81
N LEU A 33 5.92 -9.15 14.95
CA LEU A 33 6.63 -8.20 15.80
C LEU A 33 6.98 -8.82 17.15
N PRO A 34 8.15 -8.47 17.70
CA PRO A 34 8.58 -9.05 18.99
C PRO A 34 7.71 -8.56 20.16
N SER A 35 7.19 -7.35 20.08
CA SER A 35 6.39 -6.77 21.16
C SER A 35 5.47 -5.68 20.63
N PHE A 36 4.46 -5.29 21.42
CA PHE A 36 3.59 -4.17 21.14
C PHE A 36 3.68 -3.14 22.28
N PRO A 37 3.75 -1.83 21.97
CA PRO A 37 3.81 -1.27 20.62
C PRO A 37 5.11 -1.65 19.91
N GLY A 38 5.01 -1.86 18.62
CA GLY A 38 6.17 -2.21 17.79
C GLY A 38 6.08 -1.56 16.43
N GLY A 39 7.23 -1.13 15.92
CA GLY A 39 7.31 -0.45 14.65
C GLY A 39 7.76 -1.35 13.52
N ALA A 40 7.34 -1.00 12.32
CA ALA A 40 7.82 -1.63 11.10
C ALA A 40 7.82 -0.62 9.95
N ASN A 41 8.71 -0.82 9.02
CA ASN A 41 8.73 -0.06 7.77
C ASN A 41 7.91 -0.82 6.73
N LEU A 42 7.02 -0.10 6.08
CA LEU A 42 6.14 -0.66 5.04
C LEU A 42 6.40 0.05 3.73
N CYS A 43 6.25 -0.69 2.65
CA CYS A 43 6.25 -0.15 1.30
C CYS A 43 4.95 -0.56 0.64
N VAL A 44 4.17 0.42 0.19
CA VAL A 44 2.90 0.17 -0.49
C VAL A 44 3.00 0.70 -1.91
N THR A 45 2.72 -0.16 -2.87
CA THR A 45 2.69 0.22 -4.28
C THR A 45 1.28 0.11 -4.82
N THR A 46 0.89 1.09 -5.61
CA THR A 46 -0.40 1.09 -6.32
C THR A 46 -0.16 1.36 -7.79
N ARG A 47 -0.98 0.74 -8.63
CA ARG A 47 -0.94 0.97 -10.07
C ARG A 47 -2.33 1.25 -10.59
N TRP A 48 -2.41 2.19 -11.53
CA TRP A 48 -3.66 2.73 -12.03
C TRP A 48 -3.64 2.82 -13.53
N SER A 49 -4.81 2.71 -14.15
CA SER A 49 -4.97 2.93 -15.58
C SER A 49 -6.18 3.83 -15.83
N ALA A 50 -6.16 4.52 -16.95
CA ALA A 50 -7.24 5.41 -17.35
C ALA A 50 -7.35 5.48 -18.87
N THR A 51 -8.49 5.99 -19.35
CA THR A 51 -8.77 6.15 -20.78
C THR A 51 -8.45 7.55 -21.27
N GLY A 52 -7.39 8.13 -20.80
CA GLY A 52 -6.97 9.47 -21.21
C GLY A 52 -6.12 10.12 -20.15
N PRO A 53 -5.58 11.31 -20.44
CA PRO A 53 -4.75 12.00 -19.48
C PRO A 53 -5.58 12.55 -18.32
N GLY A 54 -4.93 12.79 -17.21
CA GLY A 54 -5.57 13.38 -16.05
C GLY A 54 -4.68 13.37 -14.84
N ARG A 55 -5.25 13.86 -13.74
CA ARG A 55 -4.58 13.93 -12.45
C ARG A 55 -5.53 13.43 -11.38
N ALA A 56 -5.01 12.70 -10.42
CA ALA A 56 -5.78 12.20 -9.29
C ALA A 56 -4.91 12.13 -8.03
N ASP A 57 -5.55 12.16 -6.87
CA ASP A 57 -4.88 12.03 -5.59
C ASP A 57 -5.08 10.62 -5.04
N VAL A 58 -3.97 9.95 -4.74
CA VAL A 58 -3.97 8.63 -4.11
C VAL A 58 -3.62 8.82 -2.64
N ALA A 59 -4.51 8.43 -1.75
CA ALA A 59 -4.29 8.51 -0.32
C ALA A 59 -4.31 7.11 0.29
N LEU A 60 -3.42 6.88 1.25
CA LEU A 60 -3.39 5.65 2.02
C LEU A 60 -3.82 5.94 3.46
N TYR A 61 -4.68 5.08 3.98
CA TYR A 61 -5.16 5.14 5.35
C TYR A 61 -4.91 3.80 6.03
N MET A 62 -4.63 3.85 7.32
CA MET A 62 -4.50 2.63 8.13
C MET A 62 -5.78 2.43 8.94
N LEU A 63 -6.34 1.23 8.85
CA LEU A 63 -7.43 0.76 9.69
C LEU A 63 -6.87 -0.24 10.69
N THR A 64 -7.05 0.03 11.96
CA THR A 64 -6.54 -0.81 13.04
C THR A 64 -7.66 -1.71 13.59
N PRO A 65 -7.33 -2.86 14.22
CA PRO A 65 -8.35 -3.76 14.73
C PRO A 65 -9.24 -3.16 15.83
N ASP A 66 -8.71 -2.17 16.55
CA ASP A 66 -9.37 -1.58 17.70
C ASP A 66 -10.10 -0.27 17.41
N SER A 67 -10.09 0.18 16.16
CA SER A 67 -10.74 1.44 15.79
C SER A 67 -11.33 1.35 14.39
N SER A 68 -12.53 1.89 14.24
CA SER A 68 -13.17 2.02 12.93
C SER A 68 -12.78 3.31 12.20
N THR A 69 -12.03 4.19 12.85
CA THR A 69 -11.64 5.47 12.29
C THR A 69 -10.35 5.30 11.50
N PRO A 70 -10.36 5.53 10.18
CA PRO A 70 -9.16 5.46 9.38
C PRO A 70 -8.17 6.57 9.75
N ILE A 71 -6.89 6.23 9.78
CA ILE A 71 -5.82 7.17 10.06
C ILE A 71 -5.05 7.41 8.77
N ARG A 72 -5.00 8.66 8.34
CA ARG A 72 -4.30 9.02 7.12
C ARG A 72 -2.80 8.81 7.27
N VAL A 73 -2.20 8.12 6.33
CA VAL A 73 -0.76 7.84 6.32
C VAL A 73 -0.04 8.77 5.36
N ILE A 74 -0.47 8.81 4.11
CA ILE A 74 0.20 9.57 3.05
C ILE A 74 -0.80 9.92 1.95
N ASN A 75 -0.50 11.00 1.25
CA ASN A 75 -1.24 11.41 0.05
C ASN A 75 -0.24 11.70 -1.06
N GLN A 76 -0.50 11.17 -2.25
CA GLN A 76 0.35 11.34 -3.41
C GLN A 76 -0.50 11.71 -4.61
N THR A 77 -0.03 12.66 -5.42
CA THR A 77 -0.70 13.01 -6.66
C THR A 77 -0.11 12.20 -7.80
N ILE A 78 -0.96 11.58 -8.61
CA ILE A 78 -0.54 10.88 -9.81
C ILE A 78 -0.94 11.67 -11.04
N GLU A 79 -0.08 11.63 -12.06
CA GLU A 79 -0.36 12.18 -13.36
C GLU A 79 -0.46 11.04 -14.37
N LEU A 80 -1.59 10.98 -15.04
CA LEU A 80 -1.89 10.00 -16.05
C LEU A 80 -1.68 10.65 -17.41
N GLN A 81 -0.69 10.17 -18.14
CA GLN A 81 -0.33 10.72 -19.44
C GLN A 81 -0.70 9.73 -20.53
N ASP A 82 -1.47 10.19 -21.50
CA ASP A 82 -1.80 9.42 -22.69
C ASP A 82 -0.62 9.48 -23.65
N GLN A 83 0.28 8.51 -23.51
CA GLN A 83 1.45 8.43 -24.35
C GLN A 83 1.06 8.00 -25.77
N GLU A 84 1.59 8.70 -26.75
CA GLU A 84 1.37 8.42 -28.16
C GLU A 84 -0.10 8.53 -28.63
N GLY A 85 -0.97 9.16 -27.83
CA GLY A 85 -2.36 9.36 -28.23
C GLY A 85 -3.16 8.09 -28.40
N LEU A 86 -2.82 7.02 -27.68
CA LEU A 86 -3.47 5.71 -27.82
C LEU A 86 -4.75 5.58 -27.01
N GLY A 87 -5.14 6.62 -26.28
CA GLY A 87 -6.35 6.58 -25.43
C GLY A 87 -6.18 5.76 -24.16
N PHE A 88 -4.94 5.44 -23.80
CA PHE A 88 -4.62 4.67 -22.61
C PHE A 88 -3.52 5.39 -21.84
N SER A 89 -3.70 5.51 -20.54
CA SER A 89 -2.70 6.08 -19.65
C SER A 89 -2.55 5.20 -18.41
N SER A 90 -1.39 5.26 -17.80
CA SER A 90 -1.11 4.53 -16.57
C SER A 90 -0.23 5.35 -15.64
N ALA A 91 -0.32 5.05 -14.37
CA ALA A 91 0.54 5.66 -13.35
C ALA A 91 0.68 4.70 -12.17
N GLY A 92 1.75 4.87 -11.42
CA GLY A 92 1.97 4.10 -10.21
C GLY A 92 2.45 4.97 -9.07
N THR A 93 2.26 4.50 -7.85
CA THR A 93 2.81 5.12 -6.65
C THR A 93 3.64 4.12 -5.89
N VAL A 94 4.64 4.62 -5.19
CA VAL A 94 5.43 3.86 -4.22
C VAL A 94 5.48 4.71 -2.96
N ALA A 95 4.90 4.21 -1.88
CA ALA A 95 4.89 4.90 -0.60
C ALA A 95 5.68 4.07 0.42
N LYS A 96 6.73 4.67 0.98
CA LYS A 96 7.53 4.04 2.04
C LYS A 96 7.31 4.83 3.32
N PHE A 97 6.88 4.14 4.38
CA PHE A 97 6.58 4.79 5.66
C PHE A 97 6.78 3.83 6.81
N GLY A 98 7.07 4.40 7.98
CA GLY A 98 7.08 3.65 9.24
C GLY A 98 5.70 3.71 9.88
N TRP A 99 5.29 2.62 10.50
CA TRP A 99 4.05 2.56 11.27
C TRP A 99 4.29 1.87 12.59
N GLN A 100 3.70 2.42 13.65
CA GLN A 100 3.76 1.81 14.97
C GLN A 100 2.46 1.07 15.23
N PHE A 101 2.57 -0.24 15.42
CA PHE A 101 1.44 -1.10 15.69
C PHE A 101 1.25 -1.24 17.20
N HIS A 102 0.04 -1.03 17.70
CA HIS A 102 -0.26 -1.06 19.12
C HIS A 102 -0.85 -2.39 19.59
N ALA A 103 -1.40 -3.17 18.67
CA ALA A 103 -2.05 -4.43 19.00
C ALA A 103 -1.91 -5.42 17.83
N PRO A 104 -1.89 -6.73 18.12
CA PRO A 104 -1.98 -7.74 17.07
C PRO A 104 -3.38 -7.76 16.45
N GLY A 105 -3.47 -8.33 15.27
CA GLY A 105 -4.75 -8.49 14.56
C GLY A 105 -4.65 -8.09 13.11
N VAL A 106 -5.78 -8.16 12.42
CA VAL A 106 -5.85 -7.79 11.01
C VAL A 106 -5.99 -6.28 10.91
N HIS A 107 -4.99 -5.68 10.31
CA HIS A 107 -5.01 -4.27 9.91
C HIS A 107 -5.35 -4.21 8.42
N TYR A 108 -5.88 -3.07 7.98
CA TYR A 108 -6.12 -2.85 6.55
C TYR A 108 -5.47 -1.55 6.14
N ILE A 109 -4.80 -1.59 4.99
CA ILE A 109 -4.37 -0.38 4.32
C ILE A 109 -5.46 -0.05 3.30
N GLN A 110 -6.17 1.05 3.54
CA GLN A 110 -7.22 1.52 2.65
C GLN A 110 -6.61 2.44 1.60
N VAL A 111 -6.90 2.14 0.34
CA VAL A 111 -6.44 2.95 -0.78
C VAL A 111 -7.62 3.77 -1.27
N ARG A 112 -7.46 5.08 -1.30
CA ARG A 112 -8.47 6.02 -1.80
C ARG A 112 -7.94 6.75 -3.04
N LEU A 113 -8.83 6.97 -3.99
CA LEU A 113 -8.58 7.81 -5.15
C LEU A 113 -9.56 8.96 -5.12
N ASP A 114 -9.07 10.20 -5.05
CA ASP A 114 -9.90 11.40 -4.92
C ASP A 114 -10.95 11.22 -3.82
N ASP A 115 -10.51 10.73 -2.67
CA ASP A 115 -11.31 10.50 -1.45
C ASP A 115 -12.31 9.33 -1.53
N GLU A 116 -12.32 8.58 -2.61
CA GLU A 116 -13.16 7.39 -2.78
C GLU A 116 -12.36 6.13 -2.49
N GLU A 117 -12.92 5.23 -1.68
CA GLU A 117 -12.27 3.95 -1.40
C GLU A 117 -12.21 3.09 -2.65
N MET A 118 -11.01 2.66 -3.01
CA MET A 118 -10.77 1.82 -4.17
C MET A 118 -10.33 0.41 -3.81
N GLY A 119 -9.89 0.19 -2.59
CA GLY A 119 -9.49 -1.14 -2.15
C GLY A 119 -8.95 -1.17 -0.73
N LEU A 120 -8.88 -2.38 -0.20
CA LEU A 120 -8.32 -2.68 1.12
C LEU A 120 -7.25 -3.73 0.96
N ILE A 121 -6.07 -3.47 1.53
CA ILE A 121 -4.99 -4.43 1.57
C ILE A 121 -4.93 -4.99 2.99
N PRO A 122 -5.25 -6.27 3.20
CA PRO A 122 -5.17 -6.85 4.54
C PRO A 122 -3.72 -7.07 4.94
N LEU A 123 -3.43 -6.81 6.21
CA LEU A 123 -2.12 -7.03 6.81
C LEU A 123 -2.32 -7.65 8.18
N MET A 124 -2.00 -8.93 8.30
CA MET A 124 -2.05 -9.63 9.56
C MET A 124 -0.81 -9.30 10.38
N VAL A 125 -1.02 -8.75 11.57
CA VAL A 125 0.07 -8.41 12.50
C VAL A 125 -0.02 -9.32 13.70
N ARG A 126 1.05 -10.03 14.01
CA ARG A 126 1.07 -10.98 15.10
C ARG A 126 2.31 -10.79 15.96
N LYS A 127 2.20 -11.23 17.21
CA LYS A 127 3.32 -11.23 18.13
C LYS A 127 4.21 -12.45 17.87
N GLN A 128 5.51 -12.24 17.91
CA GLN A 128 6.48 -13.31 17.82
C GLN A 128 6.33 -14.24 19.02
N ARG A 129 6.27 -15.55 18.74
CA ARG A 129 6.25 -16.55 19.80
C ARG A 129 7.61 -16.64 20.45
N ALA A 130 7.61 -16.82 21.78
CA ALA A 130 8.84 -17.13 22.46
C ALA A 130 9.40 -18.46 21.93
N PRO A 131 10.73 -18.62 21.85
CA PRO A 131 11.30 -19.89 21.45
C PRO A 131 10.83 -21.03 22.38
N SER A 132 10.50 -22.18 21.77
CA SER A 132 10.14 -23.34 22.55
C SER A 132 11.36 -23.90 23.26
N ASN A 133 11.26 -24.10 24.57
CA ASN A 133 12.32 -24.72 25.37
C ASN A 133 12.09 -26.22 25.57
N SER A 134 11.08 -26.77 24.93
CA SER A 134 10.83 -28.20 25.01
C SER A 134 11.94 -28.99 24.34
N ARG A 135 12.34 -30.04 24.98
CA ARG A 135 13.37 -30.95 24.49
C ARG A 135 12.78 -32.31 24.32
#